data_6ac418a6345a7ba6dbc0ca228d4dc5ca
#
_entry.id   6ac418a6345a7ba6dbc0ca228d4dc5ca
#
_cell.length_a   1.000
_cell.length_b   1.000
_cell.length_c   1.000
_cell.angle_alpha   90.00
_cell.angle_beta   90.00
_cell.angle_gamma   90.00
#
_symmetry.space_group_name_H-M   'P 1'
#
loop_
_entity.id
_entity.type
_entity.pdbx_description
1 polymer ?
#
loop_
_entity_poly.entity_id
_entity_poly.type
_entity_poly.pdbx_seq_one_letter_code
_entity_poly.pdbx_strand_id
1 'polypeptide(L)'
;MPTEFMELGPGAATATILLAHGAGAPMDSPGMTAIAEALAAQDLRVVRFEFAYMAIRRTKGTRMPPPRADKLIPEYHAAIEALQLDGPLIIGGKSMGGRVASMIADELFEADQIAGLLCVGYPFHPIGKPEKLRTEHLENLKTPTLICQGTRDQFGTKDEVGGSDLSSAFQVSWFEDGDHDLKPRKRVSRFTHAEHISMLAKSVAAVSATKVTVSSRVSPASSNRVFGK
;
A
#
# COMPACT_ATOMS: atom_id res chain seq x y z
N MET A 1 -5.51 -14.55 17.35
CA MET A 1 -4.08 -14.91 17.46
C MET A 1 -3.30 -13.59 17.37
N PRO A 2 -2.15 -13.42 18.03
CA PRO A 2 -1.36 -12.21 17.86
C PRO A 2 -0.96 -12.05 16.39
N THR A 3 -0.90 -10.80 15.92
CA THR A 3 -0.46 -10.51 14.56
C THR A 3 1.04 -10.76 14.45
N GLU A 4 1.44 -11.66 13.57
CA GLU A 4 2.86 -11.88 13.25
C GLU A 4 3.30 -10.89 12.19
N PHE A 5 4.47 -10.29 12.38
CA PHE A 5 5.08 -9.35 11.45
C PHE A 5 6.37 -9.89 10.85
N MET A 6 6.62 -9.52 9.60
CA MET A 6 7.93 -9.63 8.96
C MET A 6 8.44 -8.23 8.66
N GLU A 7 9.57 -7.88 9.24
CA GLU A 7 10.13 -6.53 9.16
C GLU A 7 11.43 -6.49 8.37
N LEU A 8 11.63 -5.41 7.62
CA LEU A 8 12.85 -5.08 6.89
C LEU A 8 13.11 -3.57 6.95
N GLY A 9 14.37 -3.18 6.80
CA GLY A 9 14.79 -1.78 6.78
C GLY A 9 15.34 -1.30 8.13
N PRO A 10 15.78 -0.03 8.18
CA PRO A 10 16.39 0.54 9.38
C PRO A 10 15.34 0.83 10.47
N GLY A 11 15.77 0.71 11.75
CA GLY A 11 14.92 1.06 12.89
C GLY A 11 14.56 2.57 12.93
N ALA A 12 15.50 3.43 12.54
CA ALA A 12 15.28 4.89 12.43
C ALA A 12 14.99 5.27 10.97
N ALA A 13 13.90 4.76 10.42
CA ALA A 13 13.45 5.04 9.05
C ALA A 13 12.72 6.39 8.94
N THR A 14 12.71 6.97 7.74
CA THR A 14 11.95 8.19 7.45
C THR A 14 10.44 7.98 7.52
N ALA A 15 9.97 6.77 7.25
CA ALA A 15 8.58 6.33 7.41
C ALA A 15 8.51 4.80 7.55
N THR A 16 7.43 4.32 8.18
CA THR A 16 7.08 2.91 8.21
C THR A 16 5.99 2.63 7.17
N ILE A 17 6.14 1.54 6.40
CA ILE A 17 5.12 1.06 5.46
C ILE A 17 4.58 -0.27 5.97
N LEU A 18 3.28 -0.31 6.30
CA LEU A 18 2.57 -1.55 6.65
C LEU A 18 1.92 -2.14 5.40
N LEU A 19 2.37 -3.31 4.97
CA LEU A 19 1.91 -3.96 3.74
C LEU A 19 1.12 -5.23 4.01
N ALA A 20 -0.12 -5.26 3.55
CA ALA A 20 -0.93 -6.48 3.46
C ALA A 20 -0.69 -7.21 2.13
N HIS A 21 -0.75 -8.54 2.19
CA HIS A 21 -0.58 -9.41 1.02
C HIS A 21 -1.81 -9.45 0.11
N GLY A 22 -1.65 -9.99 -1.11
CA GLY A 22 -2.73 -10.25 -2.06
C GLY A 22 -3.54 -11.50 -1.70
N ALA A 23 -4.66 -11.70 -2.41
CA ALA A 23 -5.58 -12.81 -2.14
C ALA A 23 -4.98 -14.21 -2.28
N GLY A 24 -3.98 -14.38 -3.13
CA GLY A 24 -3.46 -15.69 -3.52
C GLY A 24 -2.10 -16.08 -2.95
N ALA A 25 -1.35 -15.12 -2.40
CA ALA A 25 0.04 -15.32 -1.99
C ALA A 25 0.31 -14.75 -0.58
N PRO A 26 1.10 -15.44 0.25
CA PRO A 26 1.40 -15.03 1.62
C PRO A 26 2.35 -13.83 1.69
N MET A 27 2.52 -13.27 2.90
CA MET A 27 3.37 -12.09 3.15
C MET A 27 4.86 -12.32 2.83
N ASP A 28 5.31 -13.59 2.84
CA ASP A 28 6.68 -14.03 2.53
C ASP A 28 6.85 -14.50 1.09
N SER A 29 5.82 -14.36 0.25
CA SER A 29 5.91 -14.72 -1.17
C SER A 29 7.04 -13.95 -1.87
N PRO A 30 7.66 -14.53 -2.94
CA PRO A 30 8.75 -13.88 -3.65
C PRO A 30 8.43 -12.46 -4.14
N GLY A 31 7.18 -12.22 -4.58
CA GLY A 31 6.76 -10.87 -5.02
C GLY A 31 6.67 -9.87 -3.86
N MET A 32 6.09 -10.27 -2.72
CA MET A 32 6.04 -9.42 -1.52
C MET A 32 7.42 -9.16 -0.95
N THR A 33 8.30 -10.16 -0.97
CA THR A 33 9.69 -10.02 -0.50
C THR A 33 10.48 -9.06 -1.39
N ALA A 34 10.40 -9.19 -2.71
CA ALA A 34 11.08 -8.28 -3.63
C ALA A 34 10.63 -6.82 -3.46
N ILE A 35 9.32 -6.57 -3.26
CA ILE A 35 8.79 -5.24 -2.98
C ILE A 35 9.36 -4.71 -1.66
N ALA A 36 9.32 -5.52 -0.58
CA ALA A 36 9.80 -5.11 0.73
C ALA A 36 11.29 -4.81 0.75
N GLU A 37 12.12 -5.64 0.11
CA GLU A 37 13.56 -5.43 -0.02
C GLU A 37 13.89 -4.13 -0.78
N ALA A 38 13.19 -3.89 -1.88
CA ALA A 38 13.40 -2.68 -2.67
C ALA A 38 13.00 -1.40 -1.93
N LEU A 39 11.91 -1.43 -1.16
CA LEU A 39 11.48 -0.31 -0.31
C LEU A 39 12.45 -0.08 0.85
N ALA A 40 12.90 -1.15 1.51
CA ALA A 40 13.89 -1.07 2.58
C ALA A 40 15.23 -0.48 2.11
N ALA A 41 15.61 -0.74 0.86
CA ALA A 41 16.79 -0.13 0.23
C ALA A 41 16.64 1.39 -0.04
N GLN A 42 15.49 1.98 0.23
CA GLN A 42 15.23 3.42 0.18
C GLN A 42 15.07 4.05 1.59
N ASP A 43 15.69 3.47 2.60
CA ASP A 43 15.65 3.91 4.00
C ASP A 43 14.22 3.95 4.60
N LEU A 44 13.33 3.06 4.11
CA LEU A 44 11.98 2.87 4.62
C LEU A 44 11.93 1.62 5.52
N ARG A 45 11.24 1.67 6.65
CA ARG A 45 10.90 0.47 7.42
C ARG A 45 9.68 -0.18 6.81
N VAL A 46 9.76 -1.44 6.43
CA VAL A 46 8.68 -2.20 5.81
C VAL A 46 8.24 -3.30 6.74
N VAL A 47 6.99 -3.27 7.13
CA VAL A 47 6.34 -4.28 7.98
C VAL A 47 5.28 -4.98 7.16
N ARG A 48 5.34 -6.31 7.09
CA ARG A 48 4.36 -7.15 6.40
C ARG A 48 3.60 -7.99 7.40
N PHE A 49 2.31 -8.16 7.19
CA PHE A 49 1.46 -9.01 8.02
C PHE A 49 0.56 -9.89 7.16
N GLU A 50 -0.03 -10.92 7.77
CA GLU A 50 -0.97 -11.84 7.12
C GLU A 50 -2.37 -11.74 7.71
N PHE A 51 -3.37 -11.74 6.83
CA PHE A 51 -4.74 -12.02 7.23
C PHE A 51 -4.91 -13.47 7.72
N ALA A 52 -5.78 -13.70 8.68
CA ALA A 52 -5.93 -14.97 9.36
C ALA A 52 -6.16 -16.16 8.41
N TYR A 53 -6.91 -15.98 7.32
CA TYR A 53 -7.13 -17.06 6.35
C TYR A 53 -5.84 -17.54 5.69
N MET A 54 -4.88 -16.63 5.46
CA MET A 54 -3.59 -16.95 4.86
C MET A 54 -2.64 -17.58 5.90
N ALA A 55 -2.64 -17.06 7.12
CA ALA A 55 -1.88 -17.65 8.23
C ALA A 55 -2.33 -19.11 8.50
N ILE A 56 -3.64 -19.39 8.44
CA ILE A 56 -4.18 -20.76 8.53
C ILE A 56 -3.68 -21.61 7.36
N ARG A 57 -3.68 -21.08 6.14
CA ARG A 57 -3.15 -21.79 4.97
C ARG A 57 -1.67 -22.15 5.13
N ARG A 58 -0.87 -21.22 5.64
CA ARG A 58 0.57 -21.43 5.88
C ARG A 58 0.83 -22.47 6.97
N THR A 59 0.09 -22.43 8.07
CA THR A 59 0.32 -23.29 9.24
C THR A 59 -0.33 -24.68 9.14
N LYS A 60 -1.52 -24.76 8.52
CA LYS A 60 -2.32 -26.02 8.45
C LYS A 60 -2.37 -26.63 7.05
N GLY A 61 -1.81 -25.97 6.03
CA GLY A 61 -1.89 -26.43 4.64
C GLY A 61 -3.30 -26.33 4.03
N THR A 62 -4.29 -25.89 4.78
CA THR A 62 -5.69 -25.84 4.34
C THR A 62 -5.91 -24.63 3.43
N ARG A 63 -6.29 -24.87 2.18
CA ARG A 63 -6.58 -23.84 1.21
C ARG A 63 -8.00 -23.30 1.43
N MET A 64 -8.09 -22.14 2.08
CA MET A 64 -9.34 -21.40 2.21
C MET A 64 -9.44 -20.33 1.11
N PRO A 65 -10.64 -20.12 0.53
CA PRO A 65 -10.83 -18.98 -0.36
C PRO A 65 -10.65 -17.67 0.43
N PRO A 66 -10.14 -16.61 -0.22
CA PRO A 66 -10.02 -15.31 0.43
C PRO A 66 -11.41 -14.78 0.80
N PRO A 67 -11.59 -14.22 2.00
CA PRO A 67 -12.81 -13.50 2.36
C PRO A 67 -13.03 -12.27 1.47
N ARG A 68 -14.23 -11.69 1.52
CA ARG A 68 -14.47 -10.37 0.92
C ARG A 68 -13.62 -9.32 1.62
N ALA A 69 -13.18 -8.29 0.88
CA ALA A 69 -12.29 -7.26 1.41
C ALA A 69 -12.86 -6.55 2.65
N ASP A 70 -14.16 -6.27 2.68
CA ASP A 70 -14.86 -5.66 3.83
C ASP A 70 -14.74 -6.48 5.13
N LYS A 71 -14.63 -7.81 5.03
CA LYS A 71 -14.46 -8.70 6.18
C LYS A 71 -13.04 -8.73 6.75
N LEU A 72 -12.07 -8.19 6.01
CA LEU A 72 -10.67 -8.12 6.41
C LEU A 72 -10.29 -6.80 7.09
N ILE A 73 -11.19 -5.81 7.07
CA ILE A 73 -10.99 -4.49 7.69
C ILE A 73 -10.61 -4.61 9.18
N PRO A 74 -11.33 -5.39 10.02
CA PRO A 74 -10.97 -5.51 11.43
C PRO A 74 -9.58 -6.11 11.66
N GLU A 75 -9.13 -7.02 10.79
CA GLU A 75 -7.79 -7.60 10.88
C GLU A 75 -6.70 -6.59 10.49
N TYR A 76 -7.00 -5.68 9.56
CA TYR A 76 -6.08 -4.60 9.20
C TYR A 76 -5.93 -3.60 10.34
N HIS A 77 -7.03 -3.17 10.98
CA HIS A 77 -7.00 -2.33 12.18
C HIS A 77 -6.19 -2.99 13.31
N ALA A 78 -6.44 -4.27 13.59
CA ALA A 78 -5.68 -5.01 14.61
C ALA A 78 -4.16 -5.06 14.30
N ALA A 79 -3.78 -5.11 13.01
CA ALA A 79 -2.38 -5.04 12.62
C ALA A 79 -1.78 -3.64 12.88
N ILE A 80 -2.53 -2.57 12.63
CA ILE A 80 -2.09 -1.19 12.95
C ILE A 80 -1.93 -1.02 14.46
N GLU A 81 -2.91 -1.45 15.25
CA GLU A 81 -2.88 -1.37 16.72
C GLU A 81 -1.72 -2.16 17.35
N ALA A 82 -1.38 -3.31 16.76
CA ALA A 82 -0.28 -4.15 17.24
C ALA A 82 1.11 -3.63 16.85
N LEU A 83 1.17 -2.69 15.89
CA LEU A 83 2.42 -2.15 15.37
C LEU A 83 2.96 -1.06 16.29
N GLN A 84 4.20 -1.22 16.78
CA GLN A 84 4.90 -0.15 17.47
C GLN A 84 5.53 0.80 16.44
N LEU A 85 5.15 2.07 16.52
CA LEU A 85 5.52 3.08 15.53
C LEU A 85 6.40 4.16 16.14
N ASP A 86 7.51 4.43 15.45
CA ASP A 86 8.30 5.64 15.62
C ASP A 86 8.27 6.42 14.29
N GLY A 87 7.34 7.38 14.17
CA GLY A 87 7.22 8.24 13.00
C GLY A 87 6.02 7.94 12.07
N PRO A 88 6.02 8.51 10.85
CA PRO A 88 4.90 8.44 9.92
C PRO A 88 4.60 7.01 9.45
N LEU A 89 3.32 6.63 9.46
CA LEU A 89 2.83 5.37 8.93
C LEU A 89 2.20 5.55 7.54
N ILE A 90 2.62 4.75 6.58
CA ILE A 90 1.94 4.54 5.29
C ILE A 90 1.33 3.15 5.33
N ILE A 91 0.02 3.05 5.14
CA ILE A 91 -0.64 1.76 5.01
C ILE A 91 -0.74 1.36 3.53
N GLY A 92 -0.90 0.06 3.27
CA GLY A 92 -1.05 -0.37 1.89
C GLY A 92 -1.01 -1.87 1.69
N GLY A 93 -0.77 -2.27 0.45
CA GLY A 93 -0.63 -3.69 0.13
C GLY A 93 -0.69 -4.01 -1.35
N LYS A 94 -0.50 -5.30 -1.60
CA LYS A 94 -0.61 -5.88 -2.94
C LYS A 94 -2.06 -6.27 -3.21
N SER A 95 -2.62 -5.83 -4.36
CA SER A 95 -3.93 -6.29 -4.83
C SER A 95 -5.03 -6.15 -3.77
N MET A 96 -5.61 -7.25 -3.30
CA MET A 96 -6.63 -7.26 -2.25
C MET A 96 -6.17 -6.52 -0.98
N GLY A 97 -4.91 -6.66 -0.56
CA GLY A 97 -4.38 -5.96 0.60
C GLY A 97 -4.40 -4.44 0.44
N GLY A 98 -4.03 -3.94 -0.73
CA GLY A 98 -4.13 -2.51 -1.06
C GLY A 98 -5.59 -2.03 -1.10
N ARG A 99 -6.51 -2.87 -1.61
CA ARG A 99 -7.93 -2.57 -1.59
C ARG A 99 -8.50 -2.50 -0.17
N VAL A 100 -8.14 -3.41 0.72
CA VAL A 100 -8.57 -3.34 2.14
C VAL A 100 -8.05 -2.07 2.79
N ALA A 101 -6.76 -1.76 2.61
CA ALA A 101 -6.15 -0.53 3.12
C ALA A 101 -6.87 0.73 2.62
N SER A 102 -7.24 0.78 1.32
CA SER A 102 -7.94 1.93 0.75
C SER A 102 -9.34 2.17 1.34
N MET A 103 -10.00 1.15 1.85
CA MET A 103 -11.33 1.25 2.44
C MET A 103 -11.35 1.89 3.83
N ILE A 104 -10.20 1.97 4.50
CA ILE A 104 -10.03 2.54 5.85
C ILE A 104 -9.10 3.77 5.84
N ALA A 105 -8.57 4.12 4.68
CA ALA A 105 -7.52 5.13 4.59
C ALA A 105 -7.97 6.51 5.04
N ASP A 106 -9.14 6.99 4.62
CA ASP A 106 -9.61 8.33 4.99
C ASP A 106 -9.95 8.45 6.47
N GLU A 107 -10.56 7.43 7.06
CA GLU A 107 -10.83 7.37 8.51
C GLU A 107 -9.52 7.55 9.30
N LEU A 108 -8.49 6.79 8.95
CA LEU A 108 -7.20 6.81 9.63
C LEU A 108 -6.40 8.10 9.34
N PHE A 109 -6.54 8.63 8.14
CA PHE A 109 -5.88 9.88 7.73
C PHE A 109 -6.49 11.10 8.44
N GLU A 110 -7.82 11.17 8.53
CA GLU A 110 -8.54 12.23 9.25
C GLU A 110 -8.28 12.17 10.78
N ALA A 111 -7.95 10.99 11.29
CA ALA A 111 -7.53 10.78 12.69
C ALA A 111 -6.02 10.97 12.94
N ASP A 112 -5.25 11.47 11.95
CA ASP A 112 -3.79 11.63 12.00
C ASP A 112 -3.00 10.34 12.33
N GLN A 113 -3.59 9.17 12.07
CA GLN A 113 -2.96 7.87 12.33
C GLN A 113 -2.08 7.39 11.19
N ILE A 114 -2.30 7.89 9.97
CA ILE A 114 -1.50 7.56 8.80
C ILE A 114 -1.11 8.80 7.99
N ALA A 115 0.00 8.71 7.27
CA ALA A 115 0.49 9.76 6.38
C ALA A 115 0.11 9.53 4.90
N GLY A 116 -0.33 8.32 4.53
CA GLY A 116 -0.67 8.01 3.15
C GLY A 116 -1.02 6.55 2.89
N LEU A 117 -1.33 6.26 1.64
CA LEU A 117 -1.73 4.95 1.14
C LEU A 117 -0.85 4.51 -0.04
N LEU A 118 -0.36 3.27 -0.01
CA LEU A 118 0.36 2.63 -1.11
C LEU A 118 -0.39 1.41 -1.61
N CYS A 119 -0.78 1.40 -2.89
CA CYS A 119 -1.36 0.23 -3.54
C CYS A 119 -0.45 -0.29 -4.65
N VAL A 120 -0.17 -1.59 -4.66
CA VAL A 120 0.59 -2.25 -5.71
C VAL A 120 -0.31 -3.22 -6.46
N GLY A 121 -0.58 -2.94 -7.74
CA GLY A 121 -1.54 -3.70 -8.54
C GLY A 121 -2.95 -3.60 -7.95
N TYR A 122 -3.54 -2.42 -7.93
CA TYR A 122 -4.90 -2.23 -7.41
C TYR A 122 -5.94 -2.96 -8.28
N PRO A 123 -6.85 -3.74 -7.68
CA PRO A 123 -7.84 -4.48 -8.46
C PRO A 123 -9.09 -3.61 -8.72
N PHE A 124 -9.01 -2.70 -9.70
CA PHE A 124 -10.09 -1.77 -10.06
C PHE A 124 -11.41 -2.47 -10.37
N HIS A 125 -11.35 -3.67 -10.97
CA HIS A 125 -12.50 -4.54 -11.26
C HIS A 125 -12.08 -6.02 -11.21
N PRO A 126 -13.00 -6.98 -11.19
CA PRO A 126 -12.67 -8.39 -11.41
C PRO A 126 -12.22 -8.63 -12.85
N ILE A 127 -11.35 -9.60 -13.07
CA ILE A 127 -10.90 -9.99 -14.41
C ILE A 127 -12.11 -10.28 -15.31
N GLY A 128 -12.11 -9.67 -16.50
CA GLY A 128 -13.17 -9.84 -17.49
C GLY A 128 -14.52 -9.21 -17.12
N LYS A 129 -14.55 -8.32 -16.14
CA LYS A 129 -15.77 -7.60 -15.71
C LYS A 129 -15.47 -6.12 -15.44
N PRO A 130 -15.01 -5.36 -16.45
CA PRO A 130 -14.62 -3.95 -16.28
C PRO A 130 -15.79 -3.07 -15.83
N GLU A 131 -17.03 -3.47 -16.07
CA GLU A 131 -18.24 -2.77 -15.62
C GLU A 131 -18.48 -2.88 -14.10
N LYS A 132 -17.81 -3.82 -13.41
CA LYS A 132 -17.94 -4.02 -11.96
C LYS A 132 -16.83 -3.32 -11.20
N LEU A 133 -16.87 -2.00 -11.22
CA LEU A 133 -15.86 -1.16 -10.58
C LEU A 133 -15.81 -1.38 -9.06
N ARG A 134 -14.63 -1.18 -8.51
CA ARG A 134 -14.31 -1.25 -7.08
C ARG A 134 -13.69 0.06 -6.62
N THR A 135 -14.15 1.17 -7.19
CA THR A 135 -13.56 2.51 -7.08
C THR A 135 -14.45 3.52 -6.36
N GLU A 136 -15.70 3.19 -6.05
CA GLU A 136 -16.68 4.10 -5.45
C GLU A 136 -16.11 4.87 -4.25
N HIS A 137 -15.41 4.20 -3.34
CA HIS A 137 -14.78 4.86 -2.18
C HIS A 137 -13.49 5.63 -2.54
N LEU A 138 -12.97 5.47 -3.75
CA LEU A 138 -11.77 6.16 -4.23
C LEU A 138 -12.07 7.54 -4.83
N GLU A 139 -13.28 7.77 -5.32
CA GLU A 139 -13.67 9.00 -6.03
C GLU A 139 -13.51 10.25 -5.17
N ASN A 140 -13.76 10.12 -3.86
CA ASN A 140 -13.67 11.21 -2.90
C ASN A 140 -12.55 11.05 -1.87
N LEU A 141 -11.63 10.09 -2.09
CA LEU A 141 -10.55 9.81 -1.14
C LEU A 141 -9.66 11.04 -0.97
N LYS A 142 -9.42 11.42 0.29
CA LYS A 142 -8.59 12.56 0.69
C LYS A 142 -7.16 12.14 1.02
N THR A 143 -7.01 10.89 1.43
CA THR A 143 -5.71 10.32 1.79
C THR A 143 -4.76 10.37 0.62
N PRO A 144 -3.59 10.97 0.80
CA PRO A 144 -2.56 10.98 -0.21
C PRO A 144 -2.18 9.55 -0.63
N THR A 145 -2.42 9.23 -1.90
CA THR A 145 -2.38 7.86 -2.40
C THR A 145 -1.44 7.70 -3.59
N LEU A 146 -0.58 6.68 -3.53
CA LEU A 146 0.22 6.21 -4.66
C LEU A 146 -0.26 4.82 -5.08
N ILE A 147 -0.67 4.69 -6.34
CA ILE A 147 -0.98 3.39 -6.96
C ILE A 147 0.14 3.07 -7.96
N CYS A 148 0.82 1.94 -7.77
CA CYS A 148 1.77 1.37 -8.71
C CYS A 148 1.06 0.31 -9.54
N GLN A 149 0.80 0.60 -10.84
CA GLN A 149 -0.04 -0.23 -11.67
C GLN A 149 0.64 -0.62 -12.98
N GLY A 150 0.53 -1.88 -13.38
CA GLY A 150 1.00 -2.34 -14.69
C GLY A 150 0.07 -1.87 -15.81
N THR A 151 0.64 -1.42 -16.94
CA THR A 151 -0.19 -0.91 -18.06
C THR A 151 -1.11 -1.95 -18.69
N ARG A 152 -0.83 -3.25 -18.52
CA ARG A 152 -1.65 -4.37 -18.99
C ARG A 152 -2.20 -5.24 -17.83
N ASP A 153 -2.32 -4.68 -16.63
CA ASP A 153 -2.94 -5.39 -15.52
C ASP A 153 -4.40 -5.72 -15.84
N GLN A 154 -4.76 -7.01 -15.78
CA GLN A 154 -6.11 -7.49 -16.10
C GLN A 154 -7.19 -7.07 -15.09
N PHE A 155 -6.80 -6.51 -13.95
CA PHE A 155 -7.69 -5.94 -12.95
C PHE A 155 -7.90 -4.42 -13.14
N GLY A 156 -7.38 -3.84 -14.19
CA GLY A 156 -7.47 -2.43 -14.57
C GLY A 156 -6.27 -2.02 -15.40
N THR A 157 -6.40 -2.06 -16.73
CA THR A 157 -5.39 -1.59 -17.68
C THR A 157 -5.31 -0.05 -17.66
N LYS A 158 -4.24 0.49 -18.24
CA LYS A 158 -4.07 1.95 -18.34
C LYS A 158 -5.23 2.62 -19.08
N ASP A 159 -5.74 1.98 -20.13
CA ASP A 159 -6.83 2.53 -20.94
C ASP A 159 -8.17 2.49 -20.19
N GLU A 160 -8.43 1.44 -19.39
CA GLU A 160 -9.65 1.32 -18.58
C GLU A 160 -9.67 2.29 -17.41
N VAL A 161 -8.53 2.48 -16.74
CA VAL A 161 -8.42 3.36 -15.56
C VAL A 161 -8.26 4.82 -15.94
N GLY A 162 -7.65 5.12 -17.09
CA GLY A 162 -7.38 6.49 -17.54
C GLY A 162 -8.62 7.35 -17.79
N GLY A 163 -9.82 6.74 -17.89
CA GLY A 163 -11.12 7.41 -17.98
C GLY A 163 -11.89 7.48 -16.66
N SER A 164 -11.33 7.04 -15.54
CA SER A 164 -12.01 7.03 -14.25
C SER A 164 -11.84 8.38 -13.54
N ASP A 165 -12.92 8.90 -12.94
CA ASP A 165 -12.89 10.08 -12.08
C ASP A 165 -12.27 9.73 -10.73
N LEU A 166 -10.94 9.65 -10.69
CA LEU A 166 -10.20 9.46 -9.45
C LEU A 166 -9.96 10.81 -8.75
N SER A 167 -9.99 10.82 -7.43
CA SER A 167 -9.67 12.00 -6.62
C SER A 167 -8.31 12.60 -6.98
N SER A 168 -8.13 13.90 -6.86
CA SER A 168 -6.84 14.59 -7.02
C SER A 168 -5.78 14.19 -6.00
N ALA A 169 -6.16 13.46 -4.94
CA ALA A 169 -5.23 12.86 -3.97
C ALA A 169 -4.47 11.65 -4.54
N PHE A 170 -4.89 11.13 -5.70
CA PHE A 170 -4.27 9.98 -6.34
C PHE A 170 -3.13 10.36 -7.27
N GLN A 171 -2.05 9.61 -7.14
CA GLN A 171 -1.01 9.50 -8.15
C GLN A 171 -0.94 8.05 -8.63
N VAL A 172 -1.09 7.82 -9.92
CA VAL A 172 -0.88 6.50 -10.53
C VAL A 172 0.47 6.48 -11.23
N SER A 173 1.36 5.61 -10.75
CA SER A 173 2.62 5.30 -11.44
C SER A 173 2.40 4.08 -12.35
N TRP A 174 2.48 4.31 -13.65
CA TRP A 174 2.29 3.26 -14.65
C TRP A 174 3.59 2.56 -15.00
N PHE A 175 3.58 1.23 -14.95
CA PHE A 175 4.72 0.38 -15.28
C PHE A 175 4.51 -0.23 -16.68
N GLU A 176 5.34 0.21 -17.63
CA GLU A 176 5.22 -0.15 -19.05
C GLU A 176 5.22 -1.66 -19.25
N ASP A 177 4.22 -2.19 -19.98
CA ASP A 177 4.01 -3.62 -20.25
C ASP A 177 3.93 -4.50 -18.99
N GLY A 178 3.82 -3.91 -17.79
CA GLY A 178 3.66 -4.62 -16.53
C GLY A 178 2.30 -5.31 -16.44
N ASP A 179 2.27 -6.53 -15.93
CA ASP A 179 1.04 -7.23 -15.53
C ASP A 179 0.64 -6.88 -14.09
N HIS A 180 -0.25 -7.68 -13.49
CA HIS A 180 -0.70 -7.51 -12.11
C HIS A 180 0.43 -7.57 -11.07
N ASP A 181 1.54 -8.25 -11.38
CA ASP A 181 2.74 -8.32 -10.57
C ASP A 181 3.84 -7.34 -11.04
N LEU A 182 3.51 -6.38 -11.90
CA LEU A 182 4.42 -5.44 -12.55
C LEU A 182 5.46 -6.14 -13.44
N LYS A 183 5.23 -7.41 -13.86
CA LYS A 183 6.15 -8.15 -14.71
C LYS A 183 5.95 -7.79 -16.17
N PRO A 184 6.97 -7.21 -16.86
CA PRO A 184 6.92 -6.97 -18.27
C PRO A 184 7.22 -8.24 -19.08
N ARG A 185 6.79 -8.29 -20.34
CA ARG A 185 7.12 -9.37 -21.28
C ARG A 185 8.53 -9.17 -21.85
N LYS A 186 9.42 -10.10 -21.61
CA LYS A 186 10.86 -10.02 -21.96
C LYS A 186 11.17 -9.65 -23.43
N ARG A 187 10.26 -9.95 -24.37
CA ARG A 187 10.48 -9.71 -25.81
C ARG A 187 9.78 -8.43 -26.31
N VAL A 188 9.03 -7.77 -25.47
CA VAL A 188 8.21 -6.59 -25.83
C VAL A 188 8.70 -5.36 -25.12
N SER A 189 8.91 -5.45 -23.81
CA SER A 189 9.35 -4.34 -23.00
C SER A 189 10.87 -4.20 -23.01
N ARG A 190 11.33 -2.96 -22.90
CA ARG A 190 12.74 -2.62 -22.62
C ARG A 190 13.09 -2.76 -21.12
N PHE A 191 12.10 -3.01 -20.26
CA PHE A 191 12.28 -3.14 -18.82
C PHE A 191 12.28 -4.60 -18.39
N THR A 192 12.99 -4.88 -17.30
CA THR A 192 12.92 -6.12 -16.53
C THR A 192 11.99 -5.95 -15.32
N HIS A 193 11.56 -7.05 -14.72
CA HIS A 193 10.78 -7.00 -13.49
C HIS A 193 11.55 -6.34 -12.33
N ALA A 194 12.86 -6.61 -12.21
CA ALA A 194 13.71 -6.01 -11.19
C ALA A 194 13.79 -4.48 -11.33
N GLU A 195 13.87 -3.96 -12.56
CA GLU A 195 13.83 -2.52 -12.81
C GLU A 195 12.48 -1.92 -12.41
N HIS A 196 11.36 -2.59 -12.72
CA HIS A 196 10.04 -2.13 -12.27
C HIS A 196 9.93 -2.08 -10.74
N ILE A 197 10.42 -3.09 -10.03
CA ILE A 197 10.43 -3.09 -8.56
C ILE A 197 11.33 -1.97 -8.00
N SER A 198 12.48 -1.72 -8.62
CA SER A 198 13.34 -0.59 -8.25
C SER A 198 12.66 0.77 -8.51
N MET A 199 11.97 0.93 -9.65
CA MET A 199 11.22 2.14 -9.97
C MET A 199 10.07 2.37 -8.99
N LEU A 200 9.33 1.32 -8.60
CA LEU A 200 8.31 1.37 -7.56
C LEU A 200 8.88 1.95 -6.27
N ALA A 201 9.99 1.39 -5.78
CA ALA A 201 10.59 1.83 -4.52
C ALA A 201 11.02 3.30 -4.56
N LYS A 202 11.62 3.76 -5.67
CA LYS A 202 11.99 5.17 -5.87
C LYS A 202 10.76 6.09 -5.91
N SER A 203 9.67 5.68 -6.56
CA SER A 203 8.43 6.46 -6.57
C SER A 203 7.84 6.61 -5.18
N VAL A 204 7.85 5.56 -4.36
CA VAL A 204 7.39 5.59 -2.97
C VAL A 204 8.27 6.51 -2.13
N ALA A 205 9.59 6.39 -2.22
CA ALA A 205 10.52 7.23 -1.47
C ALA A 205 10.35 8.73 -1.81
N ALA A 206 10.17 9.08 -3.08
CA ALA A 206 9.95 10.45 -3.52
C ALA A 206 8.67 11.06 -2.92
N VAL A 207 7.56 10.30 -2.89
CA VAL A 207 6.30 10.75 -2.30
C VAL A 207 6.42 10.86 -0.78
N SER A 208 7.09 9.93 -0.12
CA SER A 208 7.29 9.94 1.34
C SER A 208 8.12 11.15 1.78
N ALA A 209 9.20 11.47 1.06
CA ALA A 209 10.07 12.60 1.38
C ALA A 209 9.35 13.96 1.27
N THR A 210 8.48 14.12 0.27
CA THR A 210 7.75 15.38 0.06
C THR A 210 6.79 15.71 1.21
N LYS A 211 6.22 14.69 1.87
CA LYS A 211 5.22 14.85 2.93
C LYS A 211 5.81 15.01 4.32
N VAL A 212 6.93 14.37 4.60
CA VAL A 212 7.68 14.59 5.85
C VAL A 212 8.08 16.06 5.97
N THR A 213 8.44 16.69 4.86
CA THR A 213 8.82 18.11 4.82
C THR A 213 7.63 19.06 5.09
N VAL A 214 6.41 18.68 4.73
CA VAL A 214 5.20 19.50 4.98
C VAL A 214 4.73 19.36 6.44
N SER A 215 4.77 18.16 7.02
CA SER A 215 4.39 17.92 8.42
C SER A 215 5.33 18.60 9.42
N SER A 216 6.62 18.71 9.11
CA SER A 216 7.60 19.38 9.98
C SER A 216 7.48 20.92 10.01
N ARG A 217 6.70 21.53 9.10
CA ARG A 217 6.47 22.99 9.03
C ARG A 217 5.24 23.45 9.82
N VAL A 218 4.44 22.54 10.36
CA VAL A 218 3.25 22.84 11.17
C VAL A 218 3.48 22.41 12.62
N SER A 219 4.52 22.95 13.27
CA SER A 219 4.58 22.91 14.74
C SER A 219 3.86 24.15 15.26
N PRO A 220 2.88 24.02 16.18
CA PRO A 220 2.22 25.16 16.77
C PRO A 220 3.20 25.92 17.67
N ALA A 221 3.28 27.23 17.45
CA ALA A 221 4.02 28.15 18.32
C ALA A 221 3.55 27.95 19.78
N SER A 222 4.49 27.67 20.66
CA SER A 222 4.30 27.62 22.10
C SER A 222 3.68 28.93 22.59
N SER A 223 2.42 28.90 23.02
CA SER A 223 1.81 30.01 23.76
C SER A 223 2.43 30.07 25.16
N ASN A 224 3.44 30.90 25.32
CA ASN A 224 3.88 31.40 26.63
C ASN A 224 2.73 32.17 27.28
N ARG A 225 1.97 31.52 28.15
CA ARG A 225 1.18 32.23 29.17
C ARG A 225 2.11 32.64 30.27
N VAL A 226 2.52 33.90 30.22
CA VAL A 226 3.08 34.62 31.37
C VAL A 226 1.98 34.78 32.39
N PHE A 227 2.07 34.09 33.53
CA PHE A 227 1.34 34.46 34.75
C PHE A 227 2.14 35.57 35.41
N GLY A 228 1.64 36.80 35.30
CA GLY A 228 2.06 37.97 36.07
C GLY A 228 1.03 38.25 37.15
N LYS A 229 1.50 38.14 38.39
CA LYS A 229 1.06 38.77 39.69
C LYS A 229 -0.43 39.10 39.87
#